data_d20c83605b5fe96afdb2c5c462a2c3a0
#
_entry.id   d20c83605b5fe96afdb2c5c462a2c3a0
#
_cell.length_a   1.000
_cell.length_b   1.000
_cell.length_c   1.000
_cell.angle_alpha   90.00
_cell.angle_beta   90.00
_cell.angle_gamma   90.00
#
_symmetry.space_group_name_H-M   'P 1'
#
loop_
_entity.id
_entity.type
_entity.pdbx_description
1 polymer ?
#
loop_
_entity_poly.entity_id
_entity_poly.type
_entity_poly.pdbx_seq_one_letter_code
_entity_poly.pdbx_strand_id
1 'polypeptide(L)'
;NITPDFPWEDPDIDALFEMTAKYGLPYFQNFVWSQYKRVKNEDGTYKQVENPNAYKPWAVRSMCCRLQLDLSQLEKRWGWLFWSSEMTWSIWVVTLNLARLWYNYAWDMPWFKKQVWYLMEQAKISLELKRKTVTKWLDSWLYPYTYRYLRSFRNHFSTIWINGMNEAIQNFTNWKEDVSTTWWNDFSVEI
;
A
#
# COMPACT_ATOMS: atom_id res chain seq x y z
N ASN A 1 9.28 12.15 -6.35
CA ASN A 1 9.58 11.86 -4.96
C ASN A 1 9.84 13.18 -4.24
N ILE A 2 9.27 13.34 -3.06
CA ILE A 2 9.55 14.45 -2.15
C ILE A 2 10.49 13.92 -1.07
N THR A 3 11.69 14.46 -1.03
CA THR A 3 12.76 14.12 -0.08
C THR A 3 13.06 15.33 0.80
N PRO A 4 13.83 15.21 1.89
CA PRO A 4 14.18 16.36 2.73
C PRO A 4 14.91 17.51 2.00
N ASP A 5 15.62 17.17 0.93
CA ASP A 5 16.37 18.09 0.05
C ASP A 5 15.54 18.57 -1.15
N PHE A 6 14.21 18.42 -1.12
CA PHE A 6 13.33 18.83 -2.19
C PHE A 6 13.37 20.38 -2.38
N PRO A 7 13.57 20.88 -3.58
CA PRO A 7 13.79 22.30 -3.83
C PRO A 7 12.47 23.10 -3.81
N TRP A 8 11.93 23.33 -2.63
CA TRP A 8 10.64 24.00 -2.42
C TRP A 8 10.56 25.42 -2.97
N GLU A 9 11.70 26.10 -3.14
CA GLU A 9 11.79 27.50 -3.59
C GLU A 9 11.93 27.64 -5.11
N ASP A 10 11.91 26.52 -5.84
CA ASP A 10 12.00 26.54 -7.30
C ASP A 10 10.66 26.97 -7.91
N PRO A 11 10.61 28.05 -8.70
CA PRO A 11 9.37 28.56 -9.28
C PRO A 11 8.68 27.58 -10.24
N ASP A 12 9.41 26.65 -10.84
CA ASP A 12 8.81 25.62 -11.70
C ASP A 12 7.96 24.62 -10.91
N ILE A 13 8.23 24.49 -9.61
CA ILE A 13 7.49 23.61 -8.72
C ILE A 13 6.11 24.16 -8.38
N ASP A 14 5.97 25.48 -8.27
CA ASP A 14 4.67 26.11 -8.02
C ASP A 14 3.68 25.77 -9.13
N ALA A 15 4.10 25.87 -10.39
CA ALA A 15 3.29 25.50 -11.54
C ALA A 15 2.89 24.01 -11.52
N LEU A 16 3.78 23.13 -11.06
CA LEU A 16 3.54 21.70 -10.91
C LEU A 16 2.49 21.42 -9.82
N PHE A 17 2.58 22.10 -8.68
CA PHE A 17 1.60 21.98 -7.60
C PHE A 17 0.24 22.56 -7.97
N GLU A 18 0.21 23.68 -8.67
CA GLU A 18 -1.03 24.27 -9.21
C GLU A 18 -1.74 23.30 -10.18
N MET A 19 -0.98 22.70 -11.08
CA MET A 19 -1.49 21.66 -11.98
C MET A 19 -2.05 20.47 -11.19
N THR A 20 -1.34 20.04 -10.16
CA THR A 20 -1.76 18.92 -9.32
C THR A 20 -3.02 19.24 -8.53
N ALA A 21 -3.14 20.43 -7.98
CA ALA A 21 -4.32 20.88 -7.27
C ALA A 21 -5.56 20.92 -8.19
N LYS A 22 -5.36 21.31 -9.45
CA LYS A 22 -6.44 21.44 -10.43
C LYS A 22 -6.87 20.11 -11.05
N TYR A 23 -5.92 19.26 -11.37
CA TYR A 23 -6.14 18.04 -12.16
C TYR A 23 -5.92 16.73 -11.40
N GLY A 24 -5.37 16.79 -10.18
CA GLY A 24 -5.05 15.61 -9.38
C GLY A 24 -3.84 14.80 -9.86
N LEU A 25 -3.02 15.38 -10.76
CA LEU A 25 -1.83 14.74 -11.35
C LEU A 25 -0.68 15.76 -11.44
N PRO A 26 0.60 15.34 -11.32
CA PRO A 26 1.08 13.99 -10.99
C PRO A 26 0.93 13.63 -9.50
N TYR A 27 1.15 12.36 -9.16
CA TYR A 27 1.18 11.91 -7.77
C TYR A 27 2.56 12.10 -7.15
N PHE A 28 2.57 12.55 -5.90
CA PHE A 28 3.79 12.74 -5.14
C PHE A 28 3.97 11.61 -4.12
N GLN A 29 5.18 11.07 -4.06
CA GLN A 29 5.62 10.17 -3.00
C GLN A 29 6.41 10.97 -1.97
N ASN A 30 5.96 10.97 -0.72
CA ASN A 30 6.59 11.71 0.37
C ASN A 30 7.52 10.79 1.17
N PHE A 31 8.82 11.06 1.10
CA PHE A 31 9.86 10.37 1.86
C PHE A 31 10.41 11.17 3.05
N VAL A 32 9.94 12.40 3.24
CA VAL A 32 10.39 13.24 4.37
C VAL A 32 10.06 12.56 5.70
N TRP A 33 8.86 12.02 5.82
CA TRP A 33 8.39 11.38 7.04
C TRP A 33 8.77 9.91 7.17
N SER A 34 9.22 9.28 6.10
CA SER A 34 9.64 7.86 6.15
C SER A 34 10.89 7.64 7.00
N GLN A 35 11.69 8.68 7.22
CA GLN A 35 12.90 8.65 8.04
C GLN A 35 12.59 8.54 9.52
N TYR A 36 11.36 8.85 9.94
CA TYR A 36 10.97 8.85 11.34
C TYR A 36 9.78 7.91 11.55
N LYS A 37 9.79 7.20 12.67
CA LYS A 37 8.62 6.46 13.17
C LYS A 37 8.17 7.05 14.50
N ARG A 38 6.87 7.02 14.73
CA ARG A 38 6.31 7.37 16.04
C ARG A 38 6.38 6.15 16.95
N VAL A 39 6.98 6.32 18.11
CA VAL A 39 7.02 5.30 19.16
C VAL A 39 6.28 5.87 20.37
N LYS A 40 5.36 5.07 20.92
CA LYS A 40 4.60 5.45 22.11
C LYS A 40 5.49 5.25 23.34
N ASN A 41 5.61 6.29 24.17
CA ASN A 41 6.31 6.22 25.44
C ASN A 41 5.41 5.56 26.50
N GLU A 42 5.98 5.21 27.64
CA GLU A 42 5.22 4.64 28.79
C GLU A 42 4.20 5.61 29.38
N ASP A 43 4.41 6.91 29.23
CA ASP A 43 3.51 7.99 29.66
C ASP A 43 2.35 8.27 28.67
N GLY A 44 2.27 7.52 27.58
CA GLY A 44 1.24 7.68 26.54
C GLY A 44 1.54 8.75 25.49
N THR A 45 2.64 9.49 25.63
CA THR A 45 3.08 10.47 24.61
C THR A 45 3.78 9.79 23.45
N TYR A 46 3.85 10.46 22.28
CA TYR A 46 4.54 9.94 21.12
C TYR A 46 5.85 10.66 20.89
N LYS A 47 6.92 9.88 20.77
CA LYS A 47 8.24 10.37 20.38
C LYS A 47 8.55 9.98 18.93
N GLN A 48 9.09 10.91 18.16
CA GLN A 48 9.66 10.59 16.84
C GLN A 48 11.07 10.02 17.04
N VAL A 49 11.28 8.83 16.49
CA VAL A 49 12.57 8.12 16.50
C VAL A 49 12.98 7.83 15.06
N GLU A 50 14.26 7.86 14.77
CA GLU A 50 14.75 7.43 13.46
C GLU A 50 14.25 6.02 13.14
N ASN A 51 13.76 5.86 11.92
CA ASN A 51 13.27 4.59 11.43
C ASN A 51 14.41 3.82 10.76
N PRO A 52 14.99 2.78 11.39
CA PRO A 52 16.07 2.00 10.80
C PRO A 52 15.65 1.28 9.52
N ASN A 53 14.35 1.13 9.30
CA ASN A 53 13.75 0.56 8.10
C ASN A 53 13.19 1.66 7.17
N ALA A 54 13.73 2.89 7.26
CA ALA A 54 13.31 3.97 6.37
C ALA A 54 13.39 3.54 4.91
N TYR A 55 12.30 3.77 4.18
CA TYR A 55 12.30 3.48 2.77
C TYR A 55 13.32 4.34 2.04
N LYS A 56 14.20 3.70 1.31
CA LYS A 56 15.11 4.39 0.41
C LYS A 56 14.34 4.80 -0.84
N PRO A 57 14.37 6.06 -1.26
CA PRO A 57 13.57 6.55 -2.41
C PRO A 57 13.76 5.73 -3.69
N TRP A 58 14.93 5.12 -3.87
CA TRP A 58 15.22 4.27 -5.04
C TRP A 58 14.73 2.82 -4.90
N ALA A 59 14.49 2.33 -3.68
CA ALA A 59 14.00 0.98 -3.43
C ALA A 59 12.47 0.89 -3.50
N VAL A 60 11.78 2.02 -3.54
CA VAL A 60 10.32 2.08 -3.60
C VAL A 60 9.88 2.45 -5.00
N ARG A 61 8.95 1.68 -5.54
CA ARG A 61 8.27 1.97 -6.81
C ARG A 61 6.81 2.22 -6.57
N SER A 62 6.29 3.26 -7.20
CA SER A 62 4.86 3.46 -7.29
C SER A 62 4.29 2.54 -8.36
N MET A 63 3.22 1.86 -8.04
CA MET A 63 2.50 1.03 -8.98
C MET A 63 1.04 1.42 -9.02
N CYS A 64 0.52 1.66 -10.23
CA CYS A 64 -0.79 2.25 -10.41
C CYS A 64 -0.94 3.57 -9.64
N CYS A 65 -2.13 3.84 -9.08
CA CYS A 65 -2.43 5.16 -8.57
C CYS A 65 -1.82 5.47 -7.20
N ARG A 66 -1.63 4.49 -6.29
CA ARG A 66 -1.22 4.77 -4.89
C ARG A 66 -0.53 3.60 -4.20
N LEU A 67 -0.24 2.53 -4.89
CA LEU A 67 0.45 1.39 -4.30
C LEU A 67 1.95 1.62 -4.31
N GLN A 68 2.55 1.55 -3.14
CA GLN A 68 4.02 1.57 -2.99
C GLN A 68 4.52 0.14 -2.85
N LEU A 69 5.49 -0.23 -3.66
CA LEU A 69 6.18 -1.50 -3.57
C LEU A 69 7.57 -1.28 -2.99
N ASP A 70 7.85 -1.90 -1.86
CA ASP A 70 9.19 -2.00 -1.30
C ASP A 70 9.94 -3.15 -1.98
N LEU A 71 10.89 -2.81 -2.82
CA LEU A 71 11.69 -3.76 -3.57
C LEU A 71 12.96 -4.20 -2.82
N SER A 72 13.25 -3.62 -1.67
CA SER A 72 14.45 -3.92 -0.87
C SER A 72 14.57 -5.40 -0.49
N GLN A 73 13.44 -6.08 -0.29
CA GLN A 73 13.38 -7.51 -0.03
C GLN A 73 13.71 -8.37 -1.26
N LEU A 74 13.32 -7.90 -2.44
CA LEU A 74 13.63 -8.58 -3.71
C LEU A 74 15.10 -8.39 -4.07
N GLU A 75 15.65 -7.21 -3.86
CA GLU A 75 17.07 -6.93 -4.08
C GLU A 75 17.98 -7.83 -3.22
N LYS A 76 17.59 -8.07 -1.97
CA LYS A 76 18.32 -8.98 -1.07
C LYS A 76 18.29 -10.44 -1.53
N ARG A 77 17.24 -10.89 -2.19
CA ARG A 77 17.09 -12.28 -2.65
C ARG A 77 17.92 -12.62 -3.88
N TRP A 78 18.20 -11.66 -4.75
CA TRP A 78 18.79 -11.91 -6.06
C TRP A 78 20.23 -11.41 -6.20
N GLY A 79 20.77 -10.73 -5.20
CA GLY A 79 22.07 -10.08 -5.31
C GLY A 79 22.07 -8.94 -6.33
N TRP A 80 22.98 -8.03 -6.21
CA TRP A 80 23.10 -6.78 -6.97
C TRP A 80 23.24 -6.93 -8.50
N LEU A 81 23.28 -8.15 -9.03
CA LEU A 81 23.78 -8.39 -10.39
C LEU A 81 22.72 -8.24 -11.50
N PHE A 82 21.44 -8.30 -11.21
CA PHE A 82 20.40 -8.16 -12.23
C PHE A 82 19.18 -7.41 -11.72
N TRP A 83 18.82 -6.34 -12.37
CA TRP A 83 17.69 -5.42 -12.25
C TRP A 83 16.30 -6.08 -12.24
N SER A 84 16.11 -7.10 -11.43
CA SER A 84 14.84 -7.84 -11.33
C SER A 84 13.69 -7.01 -10.75
N SER A 85 14.01 -5.89 -10.12
CA SER A 85 13.03 -4.96 -9.56
C SER A 85 12.21 -4.24 -10.64
N GLU A 86 12.73 -4.08 -11.85
CA GLU A 86 12.01 -3.41 -12.95
C GLU A 86 10.89 -4.28 -13.56
N MET A 87 10.96 -5.60 -13.40
CA MET A 87 9.97 -6.55 -13.90
C MET A 87 8.96 -6.94 -12.81
N THR A 88 8.71 -6.07 -11.84
CA THR A 88 7.81 -6.33 -10.74
C THR A 88 6.52 -5.55 -10.91
N TRP A 89 5.39 -6.26 -10.89
CA TRP A 89 4.07 -5.70 -11.10
C TRP A 89 3.05 -6.37 -10.16
N SER A 90 1.80 -5.89 -10.12
CA SER A 90 0.71 -6.61 -9.48
C SER A 90 -0.06 -7.41 -10.53
N ILE A 91 -0.26 -8.70 -10.30
CA ILE A 91 -1.03 -9.54 -11.20
C ILE A 91 -2.52 -9.30 -11.01
N TRP A 92 -2.96 -9.27 -9.73
CA TRP A 92 -4.35 -9.11 -9.34
C TRP A 92 -4.49 -8.37 -8.03
N VAL A 93 -5.62 -7.68 -7.91
CA VAL A 93 -6.02 -6.97 -6.69
C VAL A 93 -7.38 -7.49 -6.24
N VAL A 94 -7.54 -7.70 -4.94
CA VAL A 94 -8.83 -7.91 -4.28
C VAL A 94 -9.01 -6.78 -3.28
N THR A 95 -10.14 -6.08 -3.35
CA THR A 95 -10.45 -4.95 -2.47
C THR A 95 -11.48 -5.36 -1.43
N LEU A 96 -11.14 -5.17 -0.16
CA LEU A 96 -12.06 -5.35 0.97
C LEU A 96 -12.77 -4.03 1.25
N ASN A 97 -14.09 -4.06 1.34
CA ASN A 97 -14.91 -2.89 1.69
C ASN A 97 -15.24 -2.93 3.18
N LEU A 98 -14.43 -2.23 3.97
CA LEU A 98 -14.60 -2.21 5.42
C LEU A 98 -15.83 -1.42 5.87
N ALA A 99 -16.22 -0.38 5.15
CA ALA A 99 -17.42 0.38 5.47
C ALA A 99 -18.68 -0.51 5.41
N ARG A 100 -18.79 -1.34 4.34
CA ARG A 100 -19.88 -2.30 4.22
C ARG A 100 -19.79 -3.42 5.26
N LEU A 101 -18.58 -3.88 5.54
CA LEU A 101 -18.35 -4.90 6.56
C LEU A 101 -18.82 -4.38 7.92
N TRP A 102 -18.45 -3.14 8.25
CA TRP A 102 -18.88 -2.48 9.46
C TRP A 102 -20.41 -2.34 9.55
N TYR A 103 -21.04 -1.88 8.49
CA TYR A 103 -22.50 -1.74 8.42
C TYR A 103 -23.23 -3.05 8.72
N ASN A 104 -22.72 -4.17 8.20
CA ASN A 104 -23.33 -5.49 8.42
C ASN A 104 -23.12 -6.03 9.83
N TYR A 105 -22.03 -5.62 10.51
CA TYR A 105 -21.58 -6.20 11.78
C TYR A 105 -21.34 -5.12 12.84
N ALA A 106 -22.08 -4.02 12.73
CA ALA A 106 -21.99 -2.88 13.65
C ALA A 106 -22.09 -3.33 15.11
N TRP A 107 -21.25 -2.73 15.95
CA TRP A 107 -21.26 -2.82 17.42
C TRP A 107 -20.43 -3.97 18.04
N ASP A 108 -19.97 -4.94 17.30
CA ASP A 108 -19.11 -6.02 17.83
C ASP A 108 -17.71 -5.95 17.19
N MET A 109 -16.77 -5.30 17.89
CA MET A 109 -15.40 -5.13 17.43
C MET A 109 -14.63 -6.46 17.29
N PRO A 110 -14.67 -7.40 18.23
CA PRO A 110 -14.07 -8.73 18.07
C PRO A 110 -14.59 -9.45 16.85
N TRP A 111 -15.87 -9.35 16.58
CA TRP A 111 -16.49 -9.98 15.41
C TRP A 111 -16.07 -9.32 14.11
N PHE A 112 -15.98 -7.97 14.08
CA PHE A 112 -15.49 -7.22 12.94
C PHE A 112 -14.06 -7.65 12.58
N LYS A 113 -13.12 -7.69 13.53
CA LYS A 113 -11.75 -8.17 13.32
C LYS A 113 -11.72 -9.60 12.76
N LYS A 114 -12.53 -10.49 13.33
CA LYS A 114 -12.65 -11.88 12.86
C LYS A 114 -13.12 -11.94 11.40
N GLN A 115 -14.08 -11.10 11.01
CA GLN A 115 -14.58 -11.06 9.64
C GLN A 115 -13.57 -10.46 8.66
N VAL A 116 -12.85 -9.42 9.05
CA VAL A 116 -11.74 -8.88 8.24
C VAL A 116 -10.72 -9.98 7.97
N TRP A 117 -10.28 -10.69 9.01
CA TRP A 117 -9.36 -11.82 8.86
C TRP A 117 -9.89 -12.91 7.94
N TYR A 118 -11.13 -13.30 8.12
CA TYR A 118 -11.77 -14.31 7.28
C TYR A 118 -11.78 -13.88 5.80
N LEU A 119 -12.14 -12.63 5.52
CA LEU A 119 -12.16 -12.11 4.15
C LEU A 119 -10.75 -11.99 3.56
N MET A 120 -9.74 -11.67 4.36
CA MET A 120 -8.34 -11.68 3.92
C MET A 120 -7.89 -13.09 3.50
N GLU A 121 -8.24 -14.13 4.26
CA GLU A 121 -7.96 -15.52 3.88
C GLU A 121 -8.68 -15.92 2.59
N GLN A 122 -9.95 -15.53 2.41
CA GLN A 122 -10.67 -15.76 1.15
C GLN A 122 -10.02 -15.01 -0.03
N ALA A 123 -9.60 -13.77 0.18
CA ALA A 123 -8.90 -12.97 -0.81
C ALA A 123 -7.57 -13.63 -1.22
N LYS A 124 -6.81 -14.14 -0.26
CA LYS A 124 -5.55 -14.88 -0.49
C LYS A 124 -5.80 -16.12 -1.35
N ILE A 125 -6.78 -16.95 -1.00
CA ILE A 125 -7.14 -18.14 -1.79
C ILE A 125 -7.52 -17.76 -3.22
N SER A 126 -8.37 -16.73 -3.37
CA SER A 126 -8.80 -16.23 -4.68
C SER A 126 -7.61 -15.73 -5.52
N LEU A 127 -6.69 -14.98 -4.91
CA LEU A 127 -5.50 -14.45 -5.57
C LEU A 127 -4.54 -15.57 -6.01
N GLU A 128 -4.36 -16.60 -5.18
CA GLU A 128 -3.53 -17.75 -5.54
C GLU A 128 -4.12 -18.57 -6.70
N LEU A 129 -5.44 -18.77 -6.72
CA LEU A 129 -6.11 -19.42 -7.86
C LEU A 129 -5.96 -18.60 -9.15
N LYS A 130 -6.15 -17.29 -9.07
CA LYS A 130 -5.96 -16.37 -10.20
C LYS A 130 -4.52 -16.40 -10.70
N ARG A 131 -3.54 -16.36 -9.80
CA ARG A 131 -2.11 -16.47 -10.13
C ARG A 131 -1.81 -17.76 -10.89
N LYS A 132 -2.24 -18.90 -10.38
CA LYS A 132 -2.05 -20.20 -11.05
C LYS A 132 -2.66 -20.21 -12.44
N THR A 133 -3.87 -19.69 -12.59
CA THR A 133 -4.56 -19.63 -13.88
C THR A 133 -3.83 -18.74 -14.89
N VAL A 134 -3.44 -17.53 -14.50
CA VAL A 134 -2.74 -16.60 -15.40
C VAL A 134 -1.35 -17.11 -15.75
N THR A 135 -0.64 -17.75 -14.80
CA THR A 135 0.65 -18.38 -15.09
C THR A 135 0.50 -19.51 -16.12
N LYS A 136 -0.51 -20.36 -15.96
CA LYS A 136 -0.80 -21.41 -16.96
C LYS A 136 -1.08 -20.85 -18.35
N TRP A 137 -1.80 -19.73 -18.42
CA TRP A 137 -2.08 -19.07 -19.71
C TRP A 137 -0.82 -18.43 -20.32
N LEU A 138 0.05 -17.87 -19.47
CA LEU A 138 1.34 -17.34 -19.94
C LEU A 138 2.21 -18.47 -20.53
N ASP A 139 2.30 -19.61 -19.84
CA ASP A 139 3.09 -20.77 -20.25
C ASP A 139 2.53 -21.42 -21.54
N SER A 140 1.21 -21.32 -21.76
CA SER A 140 0.54 -21.79 -22.98
C SER A 140 0.55 -20.78 -24.14
N TRP A 141 1.36 -19.73 -24.06
CA TRP A 141 1.49 -18.69 -25.08
C TRP A 141 0.20 -17.91 -25.39
N LEU A 142 -0.78 -17.94 -24.49
CA LEU A 142 -1.99 -17.14 -24.67
C LEU A 142 -1.69 -15.62 -24.60
N TYR A 143 -0.61 -15.25 -23.93
CA TYR A 143 -0.13 -13.87 -23.81
C TYR A 143 1.28 -13.70 -24.39
N PRO A 144 1.44 -13.72 -25.72
CA PRO A 144 2.76 -13.74 -26.36
C PRO A 144 3.58 -12.48 -26.06
N TYR A 145 2.95 -11.31 -26.01
CA TYR A 145 3.64 -10.07 -25.66
C TYR A 145 4.09 -10.04 -24.20
N THR A 146 3.20 -10.43 -23.28
CA THR A 146 3.53 -10.54 -21.86
C THR A 146 4.67 -11.53 -21.64
N TYR A 147 4.64 -12.68 -22.30
CA TYR A 147 5.72 -13.66 -22.24
C TYR A 147 7.04 -13.09 -22.74
N ARG A 148 7.02 -12.34 -23.84
CA ARG A 148 8.22 -11.72 -24.42
C ARG A 148 8.88 -10.74 -23.44
N TYR A 149 8.10 -9.92 -22.73
CA TYR A 149 8.63 -8.87 -21.87
C TYR A 149 8.85 -9.31 -20.43
N LEU A 150 7.96 -10.09 -19.86
CA LEU A 150 7.97 -10.45 -18.44
C LEU A 150 8.49 -11.87 -18.18
N ARG A 151 8.37 -12.76 -19.14
CA ARG A 151 8.76 -14.18 -19.12
C ARG A 151 8.08 -14.99 -18.02
N SER A 152 7.97 -14.47 -16.80
CA SER A 152 7.30 -15.15 -15.68
C SER A 152 6.69 -14.15 -14.72
N PHE A 153 5.71 -14.60 -13.93
CA PHE A 153 5.09 -13.81 -12.88
C PHE A 153 5.71 -14.05 -11.49
N ARG A 154 6.88 -14.67 -11.42
CA ARG A 154 7.50 -15.08 -10.14
C ARG A 154 7.73 -13.91 -9.19
N ASN A 155 8.14 -12.76 -9.70
CA ASN A 155 8.45 -11.55 -8.92
C ASN A 155 7.27 -10.58 -8.84
N HIS A 156 6.09 -10.96 -9.33
CA HIS A 156 4.92 -10.12 -9.31
C HIS A 156 4.12 -10.34 -8.04
N PHE A 157 3.48 -9.28 -7.56
CA PHE A 157 2.68 -9.31 -6.34
C PHE A 157 1.22 -9.67 -6.61
N SER A 158 0.60 -10.28 -5.61
CA SER A 158 -0.85 -10.35 -5.46
C SER A 158 -1.23 -9.40 -4.33
N THR A 159 -2.16 -8.51 -4.59
CA THR A 159 -2.45 -7.38 -3.69
C THR A 159 -3.81 -7.54 -3.05
N ILE A 160 -3.87 -7.38 -1.73
CA ILE A 160 -5.13 -7.19 -1.01
C ILE A 160 -5.21 -5.70 -0.66
N TRP A 161 -6.26 -5.05 -1.10
CA TRP A 161 -6.52 -3.64 -0.88
C TRP A 161 -7.64 -3.46 0.15
N ILE A 162 -7.51 -2.48 1.01
CA ILE A 162 -8.51 -2.12 2.00
C ILE A 162 -9.10 -0.76 1.62
N ASN A 163 -10.42 -0.66 1.60
CA ASN A 163 -11.15 0.57 1.33
C ASN A 163 -12.20 0.82 2.42
N GLY A 164 -12.46 2.09 2.72
CA GLY A 164 -13.51 2.48 3.64
C GLY A 164 -13.17 2.37 5.13
N MET A 165 -11.88 2.43 5.48
CA MET A 165 -11.46 2.43 6.90
C MET A 165 -11.98 3.66 7.63
N ASN A 166 -11.84 4.85 7.03
CA ASN A 166 -12.32 6.09 7.64
C ASN A 166 -13.84 6.06 7.86
N GLU A 167 -14.60 5.63 6.86
CA GLU A 167 -16.04 5.49 6.95
C GLU A 167 -16.47 4.45 7.99
N ALA A 168 -15.69 3.37 8.13
CA ALA A 168 -15.93 2.39 9.18
C ALA A 168 -15.74 3.00 10.57
N ILE A 169 -14.68 3.80 10.77
CA ILE A 169 -14.42 4.51 12.02
C ILE A 169 -15.52 5.52 12.33
N GLN A 170 -15.87 6.36 11.35
CA GLN A 170 -16.92 7.35 11.50
C GLN A 170 -18.26 6.71 11.86
N ASN A 171 -18.62 5.63 11.23
CA ASN A 171 -19.83 4.88 11.56
C ASN A 171 -19.78 4.26 12.96
N PHE A 172 -18.61 3.79 13.40
CA PHE A 172 -18.43 3.25 14.75
C PHE A 172 -18.59 4.31 15.83
N THR A 173 -18.04 5.49 15.59
CA THR A 173 -18.03 6.58 16.58
C THR A 173 -19.21 7.53 16.44
N ASN A 174 -20.19 7.23 15.58
CA ASN A 174 -21.27 8.15 15.24
C ASN A 174 -20.74 9.53 14.77
N TRP A 175 -19.77 9.53 13.88
CA TRP A 175 -19.12 10.70 13.28
C TRP A 175 -18.35 11.61 14.25
N LYS A 176 -17.99 11.09 15.43
CA LYS A 176 -17.22 11.84 16.41
C LYS A 176 -15.71 11.80 16.17
N GLU A 177 -15.23 10.74 15.53
CA GLU A 177 -13.81 10.51 15.28
C GLU A 177 -13.56 10.05 13.83
N ASP A 178 -12.33 10.19 13.41
CA ASP A 178 -11.86 9.77 12.10
C ASP A 178 -10.47 9.11 12.18
N VAL A 179 -9.92 8.69 11.05
CA VAL A 179 -8.61 8.05 10.97
C VAL A 179 -7.45 8.93 11.43
N SER A 180 -7.63 10.25 11.54
CA SER A 180 -6.60 11.18 12.01
C SER A 180 -6.43 11.20 13.53
N THR A 181 -7.40 10.70 14.27
CA THR A 181 -7.31 10.61 15.74
C THR A 181 -6.32 9.52 16.15
N THR A 182 -5.56 9.77 17.23
CA THR A 182 -4.46 8.90 17.65
C THR A 182 -4.90 7.47 17.97
N TRP A 183 -6.03 7.31 18.64
CA TRP A 183 -6.54 5.99 19.00
C TRP A 183 -6.90 5.15 17.78
N TRP A 184 -7.53 5.77 16.78
CA TRP A 184 -7.94 5.08 15.56
C TRP A 184 -6.77 4.82 14.61
N ASN A 185 -5.73 5.64 14.68
CA ASN A 185 -4.49 5.38 13.98
C ASN A 185 -3.83 4.09 14.52
N ASP A 186 -3.74 3.97 15.85
CA ASP A 186 -3.23 2.75 16.49
C ASP A 186 -4.07 1.52 16.12
N PHE A 187 -5.38 1.65 16.13
CA PHE A 187 -6.31 0.59 15.74
C PHE A 187 -6.17 0.18 14.26
N SER A 188 -5.97 1.13 13.36
CA SER A 188 -5.79 0.83 11.94
C SER A 188 -4.49 0.08 11.64
N VAL A 189 -3.51 0.19 12.52
CA VAL A 189 -2.25 -0.57 12.45
C VAL A 189 -2.42 -1.98 13.03
N GLU A 190 -3.38 -2.17 13.94
CA GLU A 190 -3.64 -3.47 14.58
C GLU A 190 -4.46 -4.43 13.67
N ILE A 191 -5.22 -3.90 12.72
CA ILE A 191 -5.99 -4.67 11.73
C ILE A 191 -5.11 -5.06 10.55
#